data_285afd923a14eb1326d19eedebb103ee
#
_entry.id   285afd923a14eb1326d19eedebb103ee
#
_cell.length_a   1.000
_cell.length_b   1.000
_cell.length_c   1.000
_cell.angle_alpha   90.00
_cell.angle_beta   90.00
_cell.angle_gamma   90.00
#
_symmetry.space_group_name_H-M   'P 1'
#
loop_
_entity.id
_entity.type
_entity.pdbx_description
1 polymer ?
#
loop_
_entity_poly.entity_id
_entity_poly.type
_entity_poly.pdbx_seq_one_letter_code
_entity_poly.pdbx_strand_id
1 'polypeptide(L)'
;MKFGIIGAGMIGHFHAKAITAMTGGTLHSVFDLRQEAADKLAHEYGAKAFSNIAEFLAESELEIVTVGTPSGAHLDPTLAALKAGKHAIVEKPLEITIPRIDELMSAAEENGKTLAAVLNRRFHPGMDAFKKAADEGRFGTLASASAYIKWYREQAYYDSAGWRGTWALDGGGALMNQSIHTVDALIYLAGPVKSVQATTVCLAHERIEVEDHCVAIIEFENGARGVIEASTCTWSKDGHPARVQLAGTDGSAFLADEAFEIWDFREEKPEDIEIKSTLMKGQEAGLGANDPTAINFHQHQRNFEEVVAAINEGRQPSTSATEARKSVEVITAIYESAQNNGKKIFV
;
A
#
# COMPACT_ATOMS: atom_id res chain seq x y z
N MET A 1 -13.34 7.58 -17.40
CA MET A 1 -12.02 7.17 -17.97
C MET A 1 -12.02 5.70 -18.38
N LYS A 2 -11.33 5.36 -19.48
CA LYS A 2 -11.16 4.00 -19.97
C LYS A 2 -9.87 3.39 -19.41
N PHE A 3 -10.03 2.35 -18.62
CA PHE A 3 -8.95 1.67 -17.91
C PHE A 3 -8.43 0.45 -18.68
N GLY A 4 -7.12 0.24 -18.59
CA GLY A 4 -6.48 -1.01 -18.92
C GLY A 4 -5.87 -1.67 -17.69
N ILE A 5 -5.85 -2.99 -17.63
CA ILE A 5 -5.19 -3.75 -16.56
C ILE A 5 -3.95 -4.42 -17.14
N ILE A 6 -2.81 -4.25 -16.48
CA ILE A 6 -1.56 -4.95 -16.74
C ILE A 6 -1.33 -5.97 -15.63
N GLY A 7 -1.47 -7.27 -15.95
CA GLY A 7 -1.41 -8.38 -15.02
C GLY A 7 -2.79 -8.93 -14.65
N ALA A 8 -3.18 -10.06 -15.26
CA ALA A 8 -4.45 -10.75 -15.04
C ALA A 8 -4.39 -11.79 -13.90
N GLY A 9 -3.55 -11.56 -12.89
CA GLY A 9 -3.46 -12.35 -11.67
C GLY A 9 -4.58 -12.02 -10.67
N MET A 10 -4.44 -12.52 -9.43
CA MET A 10 -5.41 -12.27 -8.35
C MET A 10 -5.72 -10.78 -8.19
N ILE A 11 -4.71 -9.92 -8.15
CA ILE A 11 -4.88 -8.46 -8.01
C ILE A 11 -5.57 -7.85 -9.23
N GLY A 12 -5.31 -8.33 -10.45
CA GLY A 12 -6.03 -7.89 -11.64
C GLY A 12 -7.54 -8.08 -11.54
N HIS A 13 -8.01 -9.18 -10.92
CA HIS A 13 -9.43 -9.38 -10.63
C HIS A 13 -10.00 -8.38 -9.62
N PHE A 14 -9.22 -7.99 -8.58
CA PHE A 14 -9.62 -6.92 -7.66
C PHE A 14 -9.72 -5.56 -8.36
N HIS A 15 -8.76 -5.24 -9.23
CA HIS A 15 -8.79 -4.03 -10.03
C HIS A 15 -10.00 -4.00 -10.96
N ALA A 16 -10.30 -5.11 -11.64
CA ALA A 16 -11.48 -5.20 -12.51
C ALA A 16 -12.78 -4.95 -11.74
N LYS A 17 -12.94 -5.54 -10.55
CA LYS A 17 -14.09 -5.29 -9.66
C LYS A 17 -14.16 -3.81 -9.25
N ALA A 18 -13.05 -3.22 -8.82
CA ALA A 18 -12.98 -1.83 -8.41
C ALA A 18 -13.34 -0.87 -9.55
N ILE A 19 -12.77 -1.08 -10.75
CA ILE A 19 -13.04 -0.27 -11.95
C ILE A 19 -14.50 -0.39 -12.38
N THR A 20 -15.10 -1.59 -12.31
CA THR A 20 -16.49 -1.80 -12.71
C THR A 20 -17.48 -1.19 -11.71
N ALA A 21 -17.11 -1.14 -10.43
CA ALA A 21 -17.94 -0.58 -9.36
C ALA A 21 -17.86 0.94 -9.25
N MET A 22 -16.77 1.56 -9.76
CA MET A 22 -16.56 3.00 -9.63
C MET A 22 -17.43 3.82 -10.60
N THR A 23 -17.76 5.04 -10.19
CA THR A 23 -18.43 5.99 -11.07
C THR A 23 -17.44 6.60 -12.06
N GLY A 24 -17.77 6.54 -13.36
CA GLY A 24 -16.94 7.16 -14.40
C GLY A 24 -15.72 6.36 -14.85
N GLY A 25 -15.56 5.10 -14.36
CA GLY A 25 -14.57 4.14 -14.83
C GLY A 25 -15.20 3.08 -15.75
N THR A 26 -14.45 2.62 -16.73
CA THR A 26 -14.82 1.49 -17.59
C THR A 26 -13.60 0.65 -17.90
N LEU A 27 -13.67 -0.65 -17.65
CA LEU A 27 -12.61 -1.56 -18.06
C LEU A 27 -12.65 -1.74 -19.57
N HIS A 28 -11.62 -1.28 -20.26
CA HIS A 28 -11.50 -1.28 -21.71
C HIS A 28 -10.68 -2.47 -22.21
N SER A 29 -9.56 -2.77 -21.55
CA SER A 29 -8.62 -3.79 -22.00
C SER A 29 -7.85 -4.44 -20.86
N VAL A 30 -7.37 -5.66 -21.08
CA VAL A 30 -6.55 -6.44 -20.16
C VAL A 30 -5.33 -6.95 -20.89
N PHE A 31 -4.17 -6.82 -20.30
CA PHE A 31 -2.91 -7.39 -20.77
C PHE A 31 -2.33 -8.36 -19.75
N ASP A 32 -1.89 -9.51 -20.20
CA ASP A 32 -1.04 -10.46 -19.47
C ASP A 32 -0.12 -11.17 -20.48
N LEU A 33 1.09 -11.54 -20.06
CA LEU A 33 2.01 -12.32 -20.89
C LEU A 33 1.41 -13.68 -21.31
N ARG A 34 0.51 -14.20 -20.51
CA ARG A 34 -0.27 -15.42 -20.79
C ARG A 34 -1.62 -15.02 -21.39
N GLN A 35 -1.77 -15.24 -22.70
CA GLN A 35 -3.01 -14.88 -23.41
C GLN A 35 -4.27 -15.43 -22.73
N GLU A 36 -4.23 -16.70 -22.28
CA GLU A 36 -5.37 -17.33 -21.60
C GLU A 36 -5.81 -16.61 -20.32
N ALA A 37 -4.85 -16.02 -19.56
CA ALA A 37 -5.17 -15.25 -18.37
C ALA A 37 -5.82 -13.91 -18.73
N ALA A 38 -5.31 -13.24 -19.77
CA ALA A 38 -5.91 -12.02 -20.30
C ALA A 38 -7.31 -12.28 -20.86
N ASP A 39 -7.51 -13.34 -21.65
CA ASP A 39 -8.80 -13.71 -22.24
C ASP A 39 -9.85 -13.98 -21.15
N LYS A 40 -9.48 -14.74 -20.12
CA LYS A 40 -10.37 -15.08 -19.02
C LYS A 40 -10.88 -13.83 -18.30
N LEU A 41 -9.97 -12.96 -17.88
CA LEU A 41 -10.35 -11.73 -17.16
C LEU A 41 -11.12 -10.77 -18.05
N ALA A 42 -10.68 -10.57 -19.31
CA ALA A 42 -11.33 -9.69 -20.24
C ALA A 42 -12.77 -10.17 -20.59
N HIS A 43 -12.95 -11.48 -20.79
CA HIS A 43 -14.27 -12.05 -21.06
C HIS A 43 -15.27 -11.82 -19.91
N GLU A 44 -14.83 -11.95 -18.66
CA GLU A 44 -15.66 -11.73 -17.46
C GLU A 44 -16.27 -10.33 -17.42
N TYR A 45 -15.54 -9.33 -17.93
CA TYR A 45 -15.93 -7.91 -17.86
C TYR A 45 -16.24 -7.28 -19.23
N GLY A 46 -16.26 -8.05 -20.30
CA GLY A 46 -16.54 -7.55 -21.65
C GLY A 46 -15.46 -6.64 -22.23
N ALA A 47 -14.20 -6.82 -21.79
CA ALA A 47 -13.05 -6.04 -22.22
C ALA A 47 -12.28 -6.74 -23.36
N LYS A 48 -11.31 -6.03 -23.96
CA LYS A 48 -10.39 -6.59 -24.95
C LYS A 48 -9.21 -7.27 -24.25
N ALA A 49 -8.72 -8.38 -24.77
CA ALA A 49 -7.57 -9.11 -24.25
C ALA A 49 -6.34 -8.97 -25.15
N PHE A 50 -5.17 -8.80 -24.54
CA PHE A 50 -3.88 -8.64 -25.23
C PHE A 50 -2.79 -9.45 -24.53
N SER A 51 -1.86 -10.02 -25.31
CA SER A 51 -0.59 -10.58 -24.82
C SER A 51 0.65 -9.87 -25.40
N ASN A 52 0.43 -8.83 -26.20
CA ASN A 52 1.45 -7.92 -26.68
C ASN A 52 1.22 -6.53 -26.05
N ILE A 53 2.18 -6.06 -25.26
CA ILE A 53 2.04 -4.78 -24.53
C ILE A 53 1.99 -3.58 -25.48
N ALA A 54 2.68 -3.63 -26.62
CA ALA A 54 2.67 -2.54 -27.59
C ALA A 54 1.28 -2.40 -28.26
N GLU A 55 0.63 -3.50 -28.61
CA GLU A 55 -0.74 -3.50 -29.13
C GLU A 55 -1.73 -3.01 -28.09
N PHE A 56 -1.60 -3.47 -26.83
CA PHE A 56 -2.42 -3.01 -25.72
C PHE A 56 -2.31 -1.50 -25.50
N LEU A 57 -1.11 -0.95 -25.48
CA LEU A 57 -0.88 0.47 -25.25
C LEU A 57 -1.22 1.34 -26.46
N ALA A 58 -1.27 0.77 -27.66
CA ALA A 58 -1.69 1.45 -28.87
C ALA A 58 -3.20 1.69 -28.97
N GLU A 59 -4.01 1.09 -28.07
CA GLU A 59 -5.45 1.34 -28.00
C GLU A 59 -5.74 2.82 -27.78
N SER A 60 -6.36 3.47 -28.76
CA SER A 60 -6.57 4.93 -28.77
C SER A 60 -7.51 5.42 -27.68
N GLU A 61 -8.43 4.59 -27.25
CA GLU A 61 -9.40 4.92 -26.20
C GLU A 61 -8.87 4.64 -24.78
N LEU A 62 -7.73 3.95 -24.64
CA LEU A 62 -7.10 3.69 -23.35
C LEU A 62 -6.52 4.99 -22.78
N GLU A 63 -6.93 5.38 -21.58
CA GLU A 63 -6.52 6.63 -20.93
C GLU A 63 -5.60 6.41 -19.73
N ILE A 64 -5.86 5.34 -18.96
CA ILE A 64 -5.18 5.03 -17.71
C ILE A 64 -4.98 3.52 -17.59
N VAL A 65 -3.85 3.11 -17.04
CA VAL A 65 -3.57 1.70 -16.75
C VAL A 65 -3.45 1.46 -15.26
N THR A 66 -3.84 0.25 -14.83
CA THR A 66 -3.47 -0.26 -13.51
C THR A 66 -2.44 -1.37 -13.70
N VAL A 67 -1.39 -1.38 -12.85
CA VAL A 67 -0.29 -2.35 -12.93
C VAL A 67 -0.33 -3.24 -11.69
N GLY A 68 -0.59 -4.53 -11.90
CA GLY A 68 -0.67 -5.57 -10.85
C GLY A 68 0.24 -6.76 -11.13
N THR A 69 1.43 -6.52 -11.65
CA THR A 69 2.52 -7.49 -11.83
C THR A 69 3.22 -7.78 -10.49
N PRO A 70 4.17 -8.72 -10.37
CA PRO A 70 5.01 -8.84 -9.19
C PRO A 70 5.75 -7.54 -8.86
N SER A 71 6.01 -7.25 -7.58
CA SER A 71 6.51 -5.96 -7.08
C SER A 71 7.75 -5.44 -7.84
N GLY A 72 8.76 -6.28 -8.05
CA GLY A 72 9.98 -5.91 -8.79
C GLY A 72 9.83 -5.90 -10.31
N ALA A 73 8.63 -6.13 -10.83
CA ALA A 73 8.29 -6.09 -12.25
C ALA A 73 7.31 -4.94 -12.58
N HIS A 74 7.20 -3.94 -11.72
CA HIS A 74 6.34 -2.77 -11.96
C HIS A 74 6.98 -1.77 -12.94
N LEU A 75 8.31 -1.65 -12.95
CA LEU A 75 9.04 -0.61 -13.70
C LEU A 75 8.72 -0.63 -15.19
N ASP A 76 9.05 -1.72 -15.88
CA ASP A 76 9.01 -1.76 -17.34
C ASP A 76 7.62 -1.50 -17.92
N PRO A 77 6.53 -2.18 -17.46
CA PRO A 77 5.20 -1.92 -17.98
C PRO A 77 4.67 -0.52 -17.63
N THR A 78 5.06 0.03 -16.48
CA THR A 78 4.68 1.40 -16.09
C THR A 78 5.39 2.43 -16.95
N LEU A 79 6.71 2.28 -17.20
CA LEU A 79 7.46 3.14 -18.13
C LEU A 79 6.86 3.11 -19.53
N ALA A 80 6.53 1.91 -20.03
CA ALA A 80 5.91 1.77 -21.35
C ALA A 80 4.57 2.50 -21.43
N ALA A 81 3.74 2.40 -20.38
CA ALA A 81 2.45 3.08 -20.30
C ALA A 81 2.61 4.62 -20.29
N LEU A 82 3.48 5.13 -19.42
CA LEU A 82 3.75 6.58 -19.32
C LEU A 82 4.26 7.15 -20.66
N LYS A 83 5.23 6.48 -21.30
CA LYS A 83 5.76 6.84 -22.61
C LYS A 83 4.72 6.75 -23.74
N ALA A 84 3.73 5.86 -23.62
CA ALA A 84 2.59 5.79 -24.51
C ALA A 84 1.50 6.84 -24.21
N GLY A 85 1.76 7.78 -23.29
CA GLY A 85 0.85 8.87 -22.95
C GLY A 85 -0.34 8.43 -22.09
N LYS A 86 -0.23 7.32 -21.34
CA LYS A 86 -1.27 6.85 -20.42
C LYS A 86 -0.93 7.25 -18.98
N HIS A 87 -1.95 7.58 -18.17
CA HIS A 87 -1.79 7.68 -16.73
C HIS A 87 -1.59 6.27 -16.13
N ALA A 88 -0.96 6.17 -14.96
CA ALA A 88 -0.70 4.88 -14.33
C ALA A 88 -1.06 4.87 -12.84
N ILE A 89 -1.73 3.81 -12.40
CA ILE A 89 -1.91 3.44 -10.99
C ILE A 89 -1.20 2.11 -10.79
N VAL A 90 -0.22 2.06 -9.91
CA VAL A 90 0.64 0.89 -9.72
C VAL A 90 0.38 0.27 -8.37
N GLU A 91 0.35 -1.04 -8.30
CA GLU A 91 0.28 -1.76 -7.03
C GLU A 91 1.45 -1.43 -6.11
N LYS A 92 1.24 -1.68 -4.84
CA LYS A 92 2.27 -1.51 -3.82
C LYS A 92 3.25 -2.72 -3.79
N PRO A 93 4.52 -2.44 -3.50
CA PRO A 93 5.17 -1.13 -3.48
C PRO A 93 5.14 -0.52 -4.89
N LEU A 94 5.20 0.82 -4.99
CA LEU A 94 5.27 1.47 -6.31
C LEU A 94 6.40 0.88 -7.17
N GLU A 95 7.54 0.62 -6.54
CA GLU A 95 8.66 -0.20 -6.96
C GLU A 95 9.49 -0.61 -5.74
N ILE A 96 10.39 -1.57 -5.90
CA ILE A 96 11.15 -2.15 -4.78
C ILE A 96 12.41 -1.37 -4.40
N THR A 97 12.83 -0.39 -5.21
CA THR A 97 14.01 0.46 -4.94
C THR A 97 13.76 1.92 -5.27
N ILE A 98 14.40 2.81 -4.53
CA ILE A 98 14.27 4.26 -4.73
C ILE A 98 14.71 4.71 -6.13
N PRO A 99 15.86 4.29 -6.70
CA PRO A 99 16.23 4.71 -8.05
C PRO A 99 15.21 4.33 -9.11
N ARG A 100 14.55 3.17 -9.00
CA ARG A 100 13.51 2.73 -9.94
C ARG A 100 12.22 3.55 -9.78
N ILE A 101 11.88 3.95 -8.55
CA ILE A 101 10.77 4.89 -8.32
C ILE A 101 11.07 6.25 -8.93
N ASP A 102 12.29 6.76 -8.73
CA ASP A 102 12.72 8.06 -9.27
C ASP A 102 12.69 8.05 -10.81
N GLU A 103 13.05 6.94 -11.46
CA GLU A 103 12.91 6.74 -12.90
C GLU A 103 11.45 6.82 -13.37
N LEU A 104 10.54 6.17 -12.64
CA LEU A 104 9.09 6.24 -12.92
C LEU A 104 8.54 7.67 -12.76
N MET A 105 8.97 8.36 -11.69
CA MET A 105 8.55 9.75 -11.44
C MET A 105 9.04 10.69 -12.55
N SER A 106 10.28 10.55 -12.97
CA SER A 106 10.84 11.33 -14.09
C SER A 106 10.07 11.07 -15.39
N ALA A 107 9.79 9.81 -15.70
CA ALA A 107 9.02 9.45 -16.89
C ALA A 107 7.57 9.99 -16.85
N ALA A 108 6.94 10.03 -15.68
CA ALA A 108 5.61 10.62 -15.51
C ALA A 108 5.63 12.13 -15.78
N GLU A 109 6.62 12.84 -15.23
CA GLU A 109 6.81 14.28 -15.42
C GLU A 109 7.10 14.62 -16.89
N GLU A 110 8.06 13.93 -17.51
CA GLU A 110 8.45 14.13 -18.92
C GLU A 110 7.29 13.95 -19.90
N ASN A 111 6.35 13.03 -19.59
CA ASN A 111 5.20 12.75 -20.45
C ASN A 111 3.92 13.49 -20.00
N GLY A 112 3.97 14.31 -18.96
CA GLY A 112 2.82 15.05 -18.43
C GLY A 112 1.69 14.13 -17.96
N LYS A 113 2.03 12.98 -17.32
CA LYS A 113 1.08 11.98 -16.88
C LYS A 113 1.10 11.82 -15.36
N THR A 114 -0.06 11.46 -14.83
CA THR A 114 -0.20 11.13 -13.41
C THR A 114 0.32 9.73 -13.16
N LEU A 115 1.18 9.59 -12.14
CA LEU A 115 1.63 8.33 -11.57
C LEU A 115 1.19 8.27 -10.12
N ALA A 116 0.39 7.26 -9.79
CA ALA A 116 -0.13 7.01 -8.45
C ALA A 116 0.11 5.56 -8.03
N ALA A 117 0.05 5.31 -6.73
CA ALA A 117 0.12 3.97 -6.18
C ALA A 117 -1.21 3.52 -5.57
N VAL A 118 -1.37 2.21 -5.39
CA VAL A 118 -2.46 1.64 -4.61
C VAL A 118 -2.09 1.70 -3.13
N LEU A 119 -2.56 2.74 -2.44
CA LEU A 119 -2.44 2.92 -0.99
C LEU A 119 -3.84 2.83 -0.35
N ASN A 120 -4.49 1.72 -0.60
CA ASN A 120 -5.92 1.50 -0.35
C ASN A 120 -6.33 1.68 1.12
N ARG A 121 -5.45 1.42 2.10
CA ARG A 121 -5.73 1.63 3.53
C ARG A 121 -5.96 3.09 3.90
N ARG A 122 -5.52 4.06 3.08
CA ARG A 122 -5.84 5.48 3.27
C ARG A 122 -7.33 5.81 3.05
N PHE A 123 -8.10 4.92 2.39
CA PHE A 123 -9.49 5.12 2.00
C PHE A 123 -10.50 4.36 2.88
N HIS A 124 -10.14 4.13 4.11
CA HIS A 124 -11.00 3.52 5.11
C HIS A 124 -11.62 4.61 6.03
N PRO A 125 -12.90 4.52 6.42
CA PRO A 125 -13.54 5.54 7.27
C PRO A 125 -12.80 5.84 8.58
N GLY A 126 -12.22 4.81 9.23
CA GLY A 126 -11.38 4.98 10.41
C GLY A 126 -10.10 5.77 10.10
N MET A 127 -9.51 5.58 8.92
CA MET A 127 -8.35 6.36 8.50
C MET A 127 -8.70 7.82 8.20
N ASP A 128 -9.87 8.07 7.59
CA ASP A 128 -10.36 9.43 7.36
C ASP A 128 -10.51 10.19 8.69
N ALA A 129 -11.12 9.55 9.70
CA ALA A 129 -11.27 10.12 11.05
C ALA A 129 -9.91 10.34 11.74
N PHE A 130 -9.01 9.36 11.63
CA PHE A 130 -7.68 9.43 12.23
C PHE A 130 -6.84 10.57 11.61
N LYS A 131 -6.83 10.66 10.29
CA LYS A 131 -6.12 11.72 9.57
C LYS A 131 -6.65 13.10 9.92
N LYS A 132 -7.97 13.26 9.96
CA LYS A 132 -8.61 14.51 10.38
C LYS A 132 -8.14 14.92 11.78
N ALA A 133 -8.15 14.01 12.75
CA ALA A 133 -7.69 14.29 14.11
C ALA A 133 -6.20 14.66 14.17
N ALA A 134 -5.36 14.01 13.35
CA ALA A 134 -3.94 14.33 13.25
C ALA A 134 -3.71 15.73 12.64
N ASP A 135 -4.39 16.05 11.53
CA ASP A 135 -4.28 17.35 10.85
C ASP A 135 -4.80 18.51 11.68
N GLU A 136 -5.82 18.27 12.50
CA GLU A 136 -6.35 19.25 13.45
C GLU A 136 -5.48 19.41 14.71
N GLY A 137 -4.37 18.66 14.83
CA GLY A 137 -3.45 18.75 15.96
C GLY A 137 -4.03 18.24 17.28
N ARG A 138 -5.06 17.38 17.26
CA ARG A 138 -5.79 16.91 18.46
C ARG A 138 -4.92 16.10 19.43
N PHE A 139 -3.78 15.60 18.97
CA PHE A 139 -2.83 14.86 19.81
C PHE A 139 -1.96 15.79 20.69
N GLY A 140 -1.97 17.12 20.45
CA GLY A 140 -1.01 18.04 21.08
C GLY A 140 0.41 17.75 20.61
N THR A 141 1.38 17.70 21.53
CA THR A 141 2.74 17.23 21.21
C THR A 141 2.71 15.70 21.04
N LEU A 142 2.92 15.24 19.81
CA LEU A 142 2.96 13.80 19.53
C LEU A 142 4.18 13.17 20.20
N ALA A 143 3.96 12.26 21.13
CA ALA A 143 5.02 11.59 21.87
C ALA A 143 5.40 10.25 21.23
N SER A 144 4.38 9.47 20.80
CA SER A 144 4.57 8.13 20.27
C SER A 144 3.75 7.90 19.01
N ALA A 145 4.38 7.28 18.00
CA ALA A 145 3.72 6.82 16.78
C ALA A 145 4.31 5.47 16.33
N SER A 146 3.49 4.42 16.33
CA SER A 146 3.97 3.03 16.13
C SER A 146 3.06 2.22 15.22
N ALA A 147 3.64 1.21 14.54
CA ALA A 147 2.95 0.25 13.71
C ALA A 147 3.31 -1.19 14.10
N TYR A 148 2.29 -2.05 14.19
CA TYR A 148 2.46 -3.45 14.58
C TYR A 148 1.72 -4.34 13.59
N ILE A 149 2.46 -5.21 12.90
CA ILE A 149 1.97 -6.17 11.93
C ILE A 149 2.48 -7.56 12.31
N LYS A 150 1.71 -8.30 13.11
CA LYS A 150 2.08 -9.61 13.64
C LYS A 150 1.25 -10.69 12.95
N TRP A 151 1.54 -10.91 11.67
CA TRP A 151 0.83 -11.88 10.85
C TRP A 151 1.53 -13.22 10.82
N TYR A 152 0.80 -14.21 10.33
CA TYR A 152 1.34 -15.52 10.02
C TYR A 152 1.10 -15.85 8.55
N ARG A 153 2.12 -16.35 7.90
CA ARG A 153 2.04 -16.97 6.58
C ARG A 153 2.62 -18.36 6.68
N GLU A 154 1.95 -19.31 6.07
CA GLU A 154 2.52 -20.65 5.94
C GLU A 154 3.64 -20.66 4.88
N GLN A 155 4.54 -21.62 4.95
CA GLN A 155 5.56 -21.81 3.92
C GLN A 155 4.95 -21.96 2.52
N ALA A 156 3.79 -22.63 2.41
CA ALA A 156 3.03 -22.79 1.18
C ALA A 156 2.66 -21.45 0.50
N TYR A 157 2.49 -20.37 1.28
CA TYR A 157 2.27 -19.05 0.72
C TYR A 157 3.49 -18.57 -0.09
N TYR A 158 4.69 -18.74 0.43
CA TYR A 158 5.92 -18.37 -0.27
C TYR A 158 6.19 -19.30 -1.45
N ASP A 159 5.94 -20.59 -1.30
CA ASP A 159 6.11 -21.60 -2.36
C ASP A 159 5.06 -21.45 -3.49
N SER A 160 4.00 -20.69 -3.31
CA SER A 160 2.89 -20.55 -4.29
C SER A 160 3.27 -19.81 -5.57
N ALA A 161 4.38 -19.04 -5.57
CA ALA A 161 4.87 -18.33 -6.74
C ALA A 161 6.38 -18.05 -6.60
N GLY A 162 7.13 -18.27 -7.67
CA GLY A 162 8.60 -18.16 -7.65
C GLY A 162 9.17 -16.74 -7.44
N TRP A 163 8.35 -15.73 -7.35
CA TRP A 163 8.78 -14.36 -7.05
C TRP A 163 8.70 -14.02 -5.56
N ARG A 164 7.83 -14.73 -4.80
CA ARG A 164 7.61 -14.47 -3.38
C ARG A 164 8.85 -14.79 -2.55
N GLY A 165 9.15 -13.95 -1.59
CA GLY A 165 10.29 -14.12 -0.69
C GLY A 165 11.65 -13.93 -1.36
N THR A 166 11.72 -13.28 -2.54
CA THR A 166 12.98 -12.96 -3.22
C THR A 166 13.28 -11.46 -3.16
N TRP A 167 14.54 -11.08 -3.03
CA TRP A 167 14.92 -9.67 -3.08
C TRP A 167 14.64 -9.03 -4.44
N ALA A 168 14.81 -9.80 -5.51
CA ALA A 168 14.71 -9.28 -6.88
C ALA A 168 13.29 -8.95 -7.32
N LEU A 169 12.28 -9.72 -6.90
CA LEU A 169 10.91 -9.59 -7.39
C LEU A 169 9.89 -9.25 -6.31
N ASP A 170 10.17 -9.54 -5.03
CA ASP A 170 9.33 -9.16 -3.90
C ASP A 170 9.85 -7.88 -3.21
N GLY A 171 11.17 -7.65 -3.26
CA GLY A 171 11.83 -6.48 -2.70
C GLY A 171 12.01 -6.53 -1.18
N GLY A 172 11.54 -7.58 -0.54
CA GLY A 172 11.57 -7.82 0.90
C GLY A 172 10.47 -8.77 1.34
N GLY A 173 10.41 -9.06 2.62
CA GLY A 173 9.50 -10.06 3.19
C GLY A 173 8.35 -9.45 3.98
N ALA A 174 8.37 -9.71 5.28
CA ALA A 174 7.34 -9.25 6.22
C ALA A 174 7.15 -7.73 6.17
N LEU A 175 8.24 -6.97 6.02
CA LEU A 175 8.17 -5.51 6.01
C LEU A 175 7.69 -4.96 4.66
N MET A 176 8.41 -5.23 3.56
CA MET A 176 8.11 -4.64 2.25
C MET A 176 6.79 -5.15 1.65
N ASN A 177 6.58 -6.46 1.63
CA ASN A 177 5.40 -7.02 0.97
C ASN A 177 4.15 -6.94 1.84
N GLN A 178 4.23 -7.35 3.11
CA GLN A 178 3.05 -7.52 3.96
C GLN A 178 2.71 -6.26 4.76
N SER A 179 3.71 -5.47 5.17
CA SER A 179 3.52 -4.40 6.14
C SER A 179 3.50 -2.99 5.54
N ILE A 180 3.88 -2.83 4.27
CA ILE A 180 4.03 -1.51 3.64
C ILE A 180 2.79 -0.61 3.74
N HIS A 181 1.58 -1.17 3.65
CA HIS A 181 0.35 -0.39 3.83
C HIS A 181 0.21 0.20 5.24
N THR A 182 0.69 -0.53 6.26
CA THR A 182 0.62 -0.05 7.66
C THR A 182 1.76 0.92 7.95
N VAL A 183 2.93 0.72 7.33
CA VAL A 183 4.04 1.68 7.35
C VAL A 183 3.63 2.99 6.66
N ASP A 184 2.99 2.90 5.50
CA ASP A 184 2.42 4.05 4.81
C ASP A 184 1.41 4.81 5.67
N ALA A 185 0.47 4.10 6.29
CA ALA A 185 -0.52 4.68 7.19
C ALA A 185 0.14 5.40 8.38
N LEU A 186 1.19 4.82 8.96
CA LEU A 186 1.94 5.44 10.04
C LEU A 186 2.57 6.77 9.60
N ILE A 187 3.25 6.78 8.45
CA ILE A 187 3.89 7.98 7.90
C ILE A 187 2.85 9.03 7.51
N TYR A 188 1.74 8.60 6.92
CA TYR A 188 0.63 9.47 6.54
C TYR A 188 0.00 10.21 7.73
N LEU A 189 -0.06 9.56 8.89
CA LEU A 189 -0.64 10.10 10.12
C LEU A 189 0.38 10.89 10.96
N ALA A 190 1.58 10.36 11.15
CA ALA A 190 2.58 10.91 12.07
C ALA A 190 3.53 11.92 11.42
N GLY A 191 3.59 11.96 10.09
CA GLY A 191 4.50 12.82 9.33
C GLY A 191 5.84 12.15 8.97
N PRO A 192 6.81 12.93 8.45
CA PRO A 192 8.05 12.40 7.92
C PRO A 192 8.92 11.71 8.98
N VAL A 193 9.54 10.61 8.59
CA VAL A 193 10.54 9.90 9.40
C VAL A 193 11.90 10.60 9.23
N LYS A 194 12.59 10.84 10.32
CA LYS A 194 13.92 11.44 10.36
C LYS A 194 15.02 10.40 10.36
N SER A 195 14.84 9.31 11.13
CA SER A 195 15.85 8.25 11.25
C SER A 195 15.26 6.96 11.76
N VAL A 196 15.95 5.85 11.45
CA VAL A 196 15.60 4.49 11.87
C VAL A 196 16.80 3.74 12.45
N GLN A 197 16.53 2.78 13.35
CA GLN A 197 17.47 1.75 13.80
C GLN A 197 16.73 0.41 13.85
N ALA A 198 17.26 -0.64 13.23
CA ALA A 198 16.49 -1.87 13.04
C ALA A 198 17.32 -3.14 13.08
N THR A 199 16.59 -4.25 13.31
CA THR A 199 17.06 -5.63 13.10
C THR A 199 16.05 -6.39 12.25
N THR A 200 16.53 -7.24 11.37
CA THR A 200 15.73 -8.16 10.57
C THR A 200 16.28 -9.55 10.67
N VAL A 201 15.43 -10.56 10.58
CA VAL A 201 15.82 -11.96 10.65
C VAL A 201 14.79 -12.83 9.91
N CYS A 202 15.23 -13.99 9.41
CA CYS A 202 14.35 -15.06 8.98
C CYS A 202 14.38 -16.15 10.07
N LEU A 203 13.24 -16.35 10.77
CA LEU A 203 13.14 -17.23 11.93
C LEU A 203 12.47 -18.57 11.64
N ALA A 204 11.40 -18.55 10.83
CA ALA A 204 10.50 -19.68 10.70
C ALA A 204 10.36 -20.21 9.27
N HIS A 205 10.64 -19.39 8.27
CA HIS A 205 10.51 -19.79 6.88
C HIS A 205 11.83 -20.29 6.30
N GLU A 206 11.72 -21.29 5.46
CA GLU A 206 12.80 -21.80 4.62
C GLU A 206 12.58 -21.36 3.16
N ARG A 207 13.54 -21.47 2.29
CA ARG A 207 13.41 -21.17 0.85
C ARG A 207 12.91 -19.75 0.52
N ILE A 208 13.21 -18.80 1.41
CA ILE A 208 13.06 -17.36 1.16
C ILE A 208 14.42 -16.69 1.35
N GLU A 209 14.65 -15.61 0.63
CA GLU A 209 15.89 -14.81 0.71
C GLU A 209 15.75 -13.64 1.70
N VAL A 210 14.51 -13.28 2.03
CA VAL A 210 14.12 -12.08 2.74
C VAL A 210 13.81 -12.37 4.21
N GLU A 211 13.50 -11.33 4.97
CA GLU A 211 13.13 -11.44 6.37
C GLU A 211 11.67 -11.87 6.56
N ASP A 212 11.39 -12.61 7.61
CA ASP A 212 10.05 -12.91 8.09
C ASP A 212 9.72 -12.21 9.42
N HIS A 213 10.73 -11.50 10.00
CA HIS A 213 10.56 -10.69 11.19
C HIS A 213 11.48 -9.47 11.18
N CYS A 214 10.92 -8.31 11.55
CA CYS A 214 11.61 -7.03 11.65
C CYS A 214 11.16 -6.25 12.88
N VAL A 215 12.10 -5.62 13.58
CA VAL A 215 11.83 -4.61 14.61
C VAL A 215 12.67 -3.37 14.31
N ALA A 216 12.03 -2.20 14.25
CA ALA A 216 12.68 -0.93 14.01
C ALA A 216 12.25 0.13 15.03
N ILE A 217 13.20 0.91 15.54
CA ILE A 217 12.98 2.14 16.30
C ILE A 217 12.94 3.29 15.28
N ILE A 218 11.93 4.16 15.39
CA ILE A 218 11.69 5.28 14.48
C ILE A 218 11.77 6.60 15.23
N GLU A 219 12.44 7.57 14.65
CA GLU A 219 12.43 8.98 15.05
C GLU A 219 11.73 9.80 13.94
N PHE A 220 10.71 10.57 14.30
CA PHE A 220 10.01 11.46 13.37
C PHE A 220 10.58 12.87 13.41
N GLU A 221 10.41 13.64 12.33
CA GLU A 221 10.87 15.05 12.25
C GLU A 221 10.20 15.94 13.31
N ASN A 222 8.95 15.67 13.68
CA ASN A 222 8.23 16.39 14.74
C ASN A 222 8.67 16.03 16.17
N GLY A 223 9.67 15.14 16.30
CA GLY A 223 10.22 14.73 17.58
C GLY A 223 9.59 13.49 18.21
N ALA A 224 8.49 12.97 17.67
CA ALA A 224 7.89 11.71 18.14
C ALA A 224 8.85 10.52 17.98
N ARG A 225 8.64 9.50 18.78
CA ARG A 225 9.37 8.23 18.71
C ARG A 225 8.37 7.10 18.51
N GLY A 226 8.82 6.03 17.89
CA GLY A 226 7.94 4.87 17.67
C GLY A 226 8.69 3.60 17.34
N VAL A 227 7.88 2.57 17.09
CA VAL A 227 8.35 1.24 16.69
C VAL A 227 7.56 0.80 15.48
N ILE A 228 8.25 0.16 14.53
CA ILE A 228 7.63 -0.70 13.54
C ILE A 228 8.03 -2.14 13.87
N GLU A 229 7.04 -3.00 14.11
CA GLU A 229 7.24 -4.44 14.25
C GLU A 229 6.45 -5.16 13.17
N ALA A 230 7.16 -5.84 12.27
CA ALA A 230 6.60 -6.55 11.13
C ALA A 230 6.97 -8.04 11.19
N SER A 231 5.99 -8.93 11.04
CA SER A 231 6.22 -10.37 11.09
C SER A 231 5.25 -11.12 10.18
N THR A 232 5.74 -12.21 9.57
CA THR A 232 4.93 -13.23 8.92
C THR A 232 5.08 -14.61 9.59
N CYS A 233 5.73 -14.66 10.76
CA CYS A 233 5.96 -15.87 11.54
C CYS A 233 5.26 -15.84 12.92
N THR A 234 4.36 -14.88 13.18
CA THR A 234 3.66 -14.75 14.47
C THR A 234 2.27 -15.36 14.37
N TRP A 235 2.15 -16.63 14.76
CA TRP A 235 0.90 -17.38 14.66
C TRP A 235 -0.12 -17.00 15.74
N SER A 236 -1.38 -16.92 15.35
CA SER A 236 -2.54 -16.82 16.24
C SER A 236 -3.73 -17.50 15.56
N LYS A 237 -4.62 -18.10 16.35
CA LYS A 237 -5.78 -18.83 15.83
C LYS A 237 -6.68 -17.95 14.93
N ASP A 238 -6.94 -16.73 15.37
CA ASP A 238 -7.87 -15.81 14.71
C ASP A 238 -7.13 -14.68 13.96
N GLY A 239 -5.79 -14.75 13.87
CA GLY A 239 -4.93 -13.71 13.35
C GLY A 239 -4.75 -12.53 14.31
N HIS A 240 -3.78 -11.68 14.02
CA HIS A 240 -3.58 -10.41 14.72
C HIS A 240 -3.97 -9.26 13.78
N PRO A 241 -4.75 -8.26 14.24
CA PRO A 241 -4.98 -7.07 13.45
C PRO A 241 -3.68 -6.28 13.27
N ALA A 242 -3.51 -5.66 12.11
CA ALA A 242 -2.49 -4.66 11.92
C ALA A 242 -2.88 -3.39 12.67
N ARG A 243 -1.94 -2.79 13.43
CA ARG A 243 -2.21 -1.63 14.27
C ARG A 243 -1.38 -0.44 13.87
N VAL A 244 -2.01 0.74 13.87
CA VAL A 244 -1.34 2.03 13.86
C VAL A 244 -1.79 2.78 15.10
N GLN A 245 -0.82 3.31 15.87
CA GLN A 245 -1.04 3.95 17.16
C GLN A 245 -0.36 5.31 17.21
N LEU A 246 -1.12 6.36 17.55
CA LEU A 246 -0.62 7.68 17.85
C LEU A 246 -1.03 8.05 19.27
N ALA A 247 -0.08 8.56 20.06
CA ALA A 247 -0.33 9.07 21.40
C ALA A 247 0.49 10.35 21.65
N GLY A 248 -0.16 11.35 22.15
CA GLY A 248 0.42 12.66 22.46
C GLY A 248 -0.06 13.22 23.79
N THR A 249 0.26 14.48 24.07
CA THR A 249 -0.08 15.13 25.34
C THR A 249 -1.58 15.35 25.54
N ASP A 250 -2.35 15.44 24.46
CA ASP A 250 -3.76 15.81 24.51
C ASP A 250 -4.70 14.77 23.92
N GLY A 251 -4.16 13.64 23.37
CA GLY A 251 -4.98 12.57 22.84
C GLY A 251 -4.23 11.31 22.46
N SER A 252 -4.98 10.22 22.34
CA SER A 252 -4.50 8.92 21.85
C SER A 252 -5.56 8.29 20.96
N ALA A 253 -5.13 7.75 19.82
CA ALA A 253 -5.96 6.94 18.93
C ALA A 253 -5.18 5.72 18.43
N PHE A 254 -5.77 4.54 18.58
CA PHE A 254 -5.18 3.26 18.19
C PHE A 254 -6.15 2.57 17.25
N LEU A 255 -5.77 2.47 15.98
CA LEU A 255 -6.55 1.80 14.95
C LEU A 255 -6.00 0.38 14.74
N ALA A 256 -6.89 -0.61 14.83
CA ALA A 256 -6.61 -2.02 14.60
C ALA A 256 -7.41 -2.50 13.38
N ASP A 257 -6.74 -2.77 12.26
CA ASP A 257 -7.31 -2.92 10.92
C ASP A 257 -8.26 -1.76 10.58
N GLU A 258 -9.56 -1.94 10.75
CA GLU A 258 -10.59 -0.96 10.37
C GLU A 258 -11.33 -0.34 11.58
N ALA A 259 -11.00 -0.75 12.82
CA ALA A 259 -11.70 -0.29 14.01
C ALA A 259 -10.74 0.28 15.07
N PHE A 260 -11.18 1.31 15.77
CA PHE A 260 -10.40 1.86 16.87
C PHE A 260 -10.47 0.96 18.11
N GLU A 261 -9.30 0.72 18.73
CA GLU A 261 -9.18 0.17 20.07
C GLU A 261 -9.20 1.30 21.13
N ILE A 262 -8.68 2.49 20.76
CA ILE A 262 -8.66 3.72 21.57
C ILE A 262 -8.99 4.90 20.67
N TRP A 263 -9.85 5.78 21.17
CA TRP A 263 -10.17 7.08 20.58
C TRP A 263 -10.48 8.04 21.71
N ASP A 264 -9.45 8.63 22.32
CA ASP A 264 -9.55 9.46 23.51
C ASP A 264 -8.77 10.76 23.36
N PHE A 265 -9.45 11.88 23.60
CA PHE A 265 -8.89 13.21 23.54
C PHE A 265 -9.29 14.02 24.78
N ARG A 266 -8.42 14.92 25.27
CA ARG A 266 -8.71 15.81 26.39
C ARG A 266 -9.92 16.69 26.11
N GLU A 267 -10.02 17.20 24.88
CA GLU A 267 -11.14 17.96 24.40
C GLU A 267 -12.01 17.05 23.51
N GLU A 268 -13.18 16.70 24.01
CA GLU A 268 -14.14 15.92 23.22
C GLU A 268 -14.87 16.81 22.24
N LYS A 269 -15.07 16.30 21.01
CA LYS A 269 -15.84 16.96 19.95
C LYS A 269 -17.11 16.17 19.65
N PRO A 270 -18.16 16.81 19.09
CA PRO A 270 -19.40 16.11 18.75
C PRO A 270 -19.22 14.88 17.85
N GLU A 271 -18.28 14.93 16.91
CA GLU A 271 -17.96 13.81 16.02
C GLU A 271 -17.37 12.59 16.75
N ASP A 272 -16.77 12.76 17.92
CA ASP A 272 -16.25 11.65 18.71
C ASP A 272 -17.34 10.68 19.15
N ILE A 273 -18.57 11.16 19.35
CA ILE A 273 -19.73 10.32 19.70
C ILE A 273 -20.03 9.37 18.54
N GLU A 274 -20.05 9.86 17.32
CA GLU A 274 -20.31 9.05 16.13
C GLU A 274 -19.17 8.05 15.91
N ILE A 275 -17.91 8.49 15.98
CA ILE A 275 -16.72 7.63 15.84
C ILE A 275 -16.75 6.52 16.90
N LYS A 276 -17.02 6.86 18.18
CA LYS A 276 -17.11 5.88 19.25
C LYS A 276 -18.28 4.88 19.06
N SER A 277 -19.36 5.30 18.42
CA SER A 277 -20.53 4.41 18.18
C SER A 277 -20.38 3.53 16.94
N THR A 278 -19.60 3.95 15.92
CA THR A 278 -19.57 3.27 14.61
C THR A 278 -18.22 2.63 14.28
N LEU A 279 -17.13 3.15 14.80
CA LEU A 279 -15.77 2.76 14.42
C LEU A 279 -14.95 2.15 15.59
N MET A 280 -15.52 1.98 16.77
CA MET A 280 -14.84 1.27 17.87
C MET A 280 -14.93 -0.25 17.70
N LYS A 281 -13.89 -0.95 18.17
CA LYS A 281 -13.80 -2.41 18.14
C LYS A 281 -14.95 -3.06 18.92
N GLY A 282 -15.75 -3.83 18.27
CA GLY A 282 -16.92 -4.54 18.81
C GLY A 282 -17.78 -5.15 17.71
N GLN A 283 -17.51 -4.80 16.45
CA GLN A 283 -18.17 -5.34 15.28
C GLN A 283 -17.07 -5.80 14.28
N GLU A 284 -16.91 -7.12 14.15
CA GLU A 284 -16.11 -7.84 13.14
C GLU A 284 -14.75 -7.22 12.76
N ALA A 285 -13.70 -7.61 13.45
CA ALA A 285 -12.32 -7.29 13.09
C ALA A 285 -11.59 -8.55 12.60
N GLY A 286 -10.71 -8.43 11.59
CA GLY A 286 -9.69 -9.43 11.28
C GLY A 286 -9.75 -10.12 9.92
N LEU A 287 -10.40 -9.56 8.91
CA LEU A 287 -10.58 -10.24 7.61
C LEU A 287 -9.30 -10.39 6.75
N GLY A 288 -8.25 -9.60 6.96
CA GLY A 288 -7.05 -9.63 6.10
C GLY A 288 -5.84 -10.39 6.65
N ALA A 289 -5.80 -10.68 7.95
CA ALA A 289 -4.62 -11.25 8.61
C ALA A 289 -4.32 -12.69 8.18
N ASN A 290 -5.34 -13.49 7.93
CA ASN A 290 -5.21 -14.91 7.60
C ASN A 290 -5.56 -15.24 6.14
N ASP A 291 -6.35 -14.42 5.44
CA ASP A 291 -6.77 -14.66 4.06
C ASP A 291 -6.61 -13.40 3.19
N PRO A 292 -5.59 -13.37 2.30
CA PRO A 292 -5.42 -12.26 1.36
C PRO A 292 -6.59 -12.10 0.36
N THR A 293 -7.45 -13.11 0.20
CA THR A 293 -8.59 -13.06 -0.73
C THR A 293 -9.84 -12.42 -0.11
N ALA A 294 -9.86 -12.26 1.22
CA ALA A 294 -10.96 -11.64 1.96
C ALA A 294 -10.92 -10.09 1.95
N ILE A 295 -9.96 -9.50 1.22
CA ILE A 295 -9.81 -8.04 1.12
C ILE A 295 -11.00 -7.44 0.37
N ASN A 296 -11.60 -6.39 0.94
CA ASN A 296 -12.69 -5.66 0.31
C ASN A 296 -12.16 -4.75 -0.83
N PHE A 297 -12.67 -4.92 -2.05
CA PHE A 297 -12.25 -4.12 -3.21
C PHE A 297 -12.71 -2.64 -3.15
N HIS A 298 -13.61 -2.27 -2.24
CA HIS A 298 -14.12 -0.89 -2.12
C HIS A 298 -13.02 0.13 -1.77
N GLN A 299 -11.99 -0.27 -1.03
CA GLN A 299 -10.86 0.62 -0.77
C GLN A 299 -10.04 0.89 -2.05
N HIS A 300 -9.87 -0.11 -2.94
CA HIS A 300 -9.28 0.08 -4.26
C HIS A 300 -10.16 0.99 -5.13
N GLN A 301 -11.49 0.76 -5.11
CA GLN A 301 -12.44 1.61 -5.81
C GLN A 301 -12.29 3.09 -5.39
N ARG A 302 -12.31 3.40 -4.09
CA ARG A 302 -12.13 4.77 -3.57
C ARG A 302 -10.77 5.35 -3.96
N ASN A 303 -9.70 4.55 -3.95
CA ASN A 303 -8.38 4.98 -4.39
C ASN A 303 -8.40 5.34 -5.88
N PHE A 304 -9.01 4.54 -6.73
CA PHE A 304 -9.10 4.81 -8.17
C PHE A 304 -9.98 6.02 -8.47
N GLU A 305 -11.12 6.16 -7.78
CA GLU A 305 -12.00 7.33 -7.88
C GLU A 305 -11.27 8.63 -7.51
N GLU A 306 -10.45 8.61 -6.44
CA GLU A 306 -9.63 9.76 -6.03
C GLU A 306 -8.57 10.12 -7.08
N VAL A 307 -7.88 9.13 -7.65
CA VAL A 307 -6.89 9.37 -8.71
C VAL A 307 -7.55 9.94 -9.97
N VAL A 308 -8.71 9.41 -10.37
CA VAL A 308 -9.48 9.94 -11.52
C VAL A 308 -9.95 11.37 -11.26
N ALA A 309 -10.45 11.66 -10.06
CA ALA A 309 -10.84 13.02 -9.66
C ALA A 309 -9.63 13.97 -9.73
N ALA A 310 -8.49 13.57 -9.18
CA ALA A 310 -7.27 14.36 -9.23
C ALA A 310 -6.81 14.67 -10.66
N ILE A 311 -6.85 13.69 -11.57
CA ILE A 311 -6.54 13.88 -12.99
C ILE A 311 -7.49 14.92 -13.62
N ASN A 312 -8.80 14.77 -13.41
CA ASN A 312 -9.81 15.68 -13.98
C ASN A 312 -9.69 17.11 -13.43
N GLU A 313 -9.27 17.28 -12.19
CA GLU A 313 -9.06 18.55 -11.51
C GLU A 313 -7.67 19.15 -11.77
N GLY A 314 -6.77 18.44 -12.43
CA GLY A 314 -5.40 18.89 -12.69
C GLY A 314 -4.54 19.03 -11.44
N ARG A 315 -4.83 18.27 -10.38
CA ARG A 315 -4.05 18.21 -9.14
C ARG A 315 -3.32 16.88 -8.97
N GLN A 316 -2.37 16.82 -8.05
CA GLN A 316 -1.74 15.57 -7.65
C GLN A 316 -2.73 14.74 -6.80
N PRO A 317 -2.80 13.40 -7.03
CA PRO A 317 -3.57 12.52 -6.17
C PRO A 317 -2.93 12.39 -4.78
N SER A 318 -3.75 12.10 -3.77
CA SER A 318 -3.29 11.85 -2.41
C SER A 318 -2.40 10.60 -2.28
N THR A 319 -2.45 9.74 -3.29
CA THR A 319 -1.62 8.54 -3.43
C THR A 319 -0.60 8.69 -4.57
N SER A 320 -0.11 9.90 -4.82
CA SER A 320 0.90 10.18 -5.84
C SER A 320 2.17 9.34 -5.63
N ALA A 321 2.97 9.23 -6.69
CA ALA A 321 4.27 8.55 -6.61
C ALA A 321 5.17 9.13 -5.50
N THR A 322 5.14 10.45 -5.28
CA THR A 322 5.87 11.11 -4.20
C THR A 322 5.42 10.61 -2.83
N GLU A 323 4.12 10.41 -2.62
CA GLU A 323 3.60 9.86 -1.37
C GLU A 323 3.98 8.39 -1.19
N ALA A 324 3.86 7.59 -2.24
CA ALA A 324 4.21 6.16 -2.19
C ALA A 324 5.71 5.92 -1.98
N ARG A 325 6.57 6.81 -2.50
CA ARG A 325 8.02 6.76 -2.32
C ARG A 325 8.43 6.77 -0.85
N LYS A 326 7.73 7.54 0.00
CA LYS A 326 8.05 7.70 1.43
C LYS A 326 8.08 6.37 2.19
N SER A 327 7.11 5.49 1.95
CA SER A 327 7.07 4.18 2.62
C SER A 327 8.21 3.27 2.18
N VAL A 328 8.55 3.26 0.89
CA VAL A 328 9.68 2.50 0.36
C VAL A 328 11.01 3.04 0.89
N GLU A 329 11.16 4.36 1.00
CA GLU A 329 12.35 5.03 1.53
C GLU A 329 12.60 4.65 3.00
N VAL A 330 11.57 4.69 3.83
CA VAL A 330 11.67 4.23 5.23
C VAL A 330 12.01 2.75 5.32
N ILE A 331 11.37 1.90 4.52
CA ILE A 331 11.62 0.46 4.51
C ILE A 331 13.05 0.14 4.04
N THR A 332 13.55 0.80 3.01
CA THR A 332 14.92 0.60 2.54
C THR A 332 15.95 1.08 3.56
N ALA A 333 15.69 2.18 4.27
CA ALA A 333 16.53 2.64 5.38
C ALA A 333 16.52 1.66 6.57
N ILE A 334 15.39 1.00 6.84
CA ILE A 334 15.29 -0.09 7.84
C ILE A 334 16.18 -1.27 7.43
N TYR A 335 16.13 -1.71 6.18
CA TYR A 335 17.01 -2.77 5.69
C TYR A 335 18.48 -2.39 5.74
N GLU A 336 18.82 -1.15 5.36
CA GLU A 336 20.18 -0.64 5.47
C GLU A 336 20.68 -0.64 6.94
N SER A 337 19.85 -0.21 7.88
CA SER A 337 20.15 -0.26 9.30
C SER A 337 20.45 -1.69 9.78
N ALA A 338 19.57 -2.62 9.45
CA ALA A 338 19.71 -4.03 9.83
C ALA A 338 21.00 -4.67 9.27
N GLN A 339 21.31 -4.42 7.99
CA GLN A 339 22.54 -4.87 7.33
C GLN A 339 23.82 -4.27 7.96
N ASN A 340 23.71 -3.11 8.60
CA ASN A 340 24.78 -2.41 9.31
C ASN A 340 24.70 -2.58 10.84
N ASN A 341 24.24 -3.74 11.33
CA ASN A 341 24.16 -4.09 12.75
C ASN A 341 23.33 -3.09 13.60
N GLY A 342 22.25 -2.59 13.10
CA GLY A 342 21.37 -1.67 13.80
C GLY A 342 21.89 -0.22 13.84
N LYS A 343 22.81 0.16 12.95
CA LYS A 343 23.27 1.53 12.82
C LYS A 343 22.13 2.47 12.51
N LYS A 344 22.12 3.64 13.16
CA LYS A 344 21.17 4.71 12.86
C LYS A 344 21.33 5.20 11.42
N ILE A 345 20.25 5.11 10.63
CA ILE A 345 20.17 5.62 9.26
C ILE A 345 19.21 6.80 9.24
N PHE A 346 19.59 7.89 8.57
CA PHE A 346 18.72 9.03 8.31
C PHE A 346 17.97 8.80 6.99
N VAL A 347 16.69 9.14 6.99
CA VAL A 347 15.78 8.99 5.86
C VAL A 347 15.71 10.29 5.07
#